data_45225d7c238b3e33d8a9301a42b98be1
#
_entry.id   45225d7c238b3e33d8a9301a42b98be1
#
_cell.length_a   1.000
_cell.length_b   1.000
_cell.length_c   1.000
_cell.angle_alpha   90.00
_cell.angle_beta   90.00
_cell.angle_gamma   90.00
#
_symmetry.space_group_name_H-M   'P 1'
#
loop_
_entity.id
_entity.type
_entity.pdbx_description
1 polymer ?
#
loop_
_entity_poly.entity_id
_entity_poly.type
_entity_poly.pdbx_seq_one_letter_code
_entity_poly.pdbx_strand_id
1 'polypeptide(L)'
;PGEYVAAADLAEKASRVSHDGNGVYGGRFVAACISAAFTAKSVGEILRAALSTIPEESDYAKMTKELLRIYREGGTQAECFAYIRKRYWKEDFGGNCHIIPNAAIMVMAMLYGEGNFEKTLKIANYSGFDTDCNVGNLGAIFGVFCGLDSIGEKWLRPVNDTTLCSSVLGASNIVDIPTFAKRLAAKAVELSGEKYEGRYELNAKDMDFDFAFPQSTHGFRSKTGILENVGGGLRLCDGGPSETFIKTYYGKE
;
A
#
# COMPACT_ATOMS: atom_id res chain seq x y z
N PRO A 1 14.43 -0.46 -3.39
CA PRO A 1 13.66 -1.35 -4.25
C PRO A 1 14.36 -2.71 -4.41
N GLY A 2 13.61 -3.82 -4.23
CA GLY A 2 14.16 -5.18 -4.36
C GLY A 2 14.95 -5.73 -3.18
N GLU A 3 15.37 -4.89 -2.27
CA GLU A 3 16.12 -5.27 -1.05
C GLU A 3 15.17 -5.80 0.05
N TYR A 4 14.41 -6.85 -0.28
CA TYR A 4 13.33 -7.35 0.58
C TYR A 4 13.83 -7.96 1.91
N VAL A 5 15.04 -8.46 1.98
CA VAL A 5 15.64 -8.95 3.22
C VAL A 5 15.92 -7.78 4.17
N ALA A 6 16.58 -6.72 3.67
CA ALA A 6 16.85 -5.53 4.47
C ALA A 6 15.56 -4.84 4.94
N ALA A 7 14.52 -4.79 4.07
CA ALA A 7 13.22 -4.27 4.43
C ALA A 7 12.57 -5.09 5.56
N ALA A 8 12.62 -6.43 5.48
CA ALA A 8 12.14 -7.32 6.51
C ALA A 8 12.86 -7.14 7.85
N ASP A 9 14.19 -6.99 7.83
CA ASP A 9 15.00 -6.80 9.05
C ASP A 9 14.73 -5.45 9.73
N LEU A 10 14.46 -4.39 8.97
CA LEU A 10 14.02 -3.11 9.51
C LEU A 10 12.62 -3.22 10.13
N ALA A 11 11.70 -3.87 9.44
CA ALA A 11 10.33 -4.10 9.92
C ALA A 11 10.32 -4.97 11.18
N GLU A 12 11.21 -5.95 11.31
CA GLU A 12 11.35 -6.75 12.53
C GLU A 12 11.65 -5.87 13.74
N LYS A 13 12.62 -4.95 13.62
CA LYS A 13 12.99 -4.04 14.71
C LYS A 13 11.81 -3.20 15.18
N ALA A 14 11.01 -2.70 14.24
CA ALA A 14 9.80 -1.93 14.54
C ALA A 14 8.71 -2.81 15.18
N SER A 15 8.47 -4.00 14.63
CA SER A 15 7.42 -4.92 15.09
C SER A 15 7.70 -5.46 16.50
N ARG A 16 8.97 -5.68 16.85
CA ARG A 16 9.37 -6.17 18.20
C ARG A 16 9.09 -5.19 19.33
N VAL A 17 8.76 -3.94 19.03
CA VAL A 17 8.35 -2.98 20.06
C VAL A 17 7.04 -3.39 20.74
N SER A 18 6.14 -4.06 20.00
CA SER A 18 4.79 -4.38 20.46
C SER A 18 4.34 -5.82 20.20
N HIS A 19 5.10 -6.61 19.43
CA HIS A 19 4.72 -7.95 19.00
C HIS A 19 5.86 -8.95 19.16
N ASP A 20 5.50 -10.23 19.10
CA ASP A 20 6.43 -11.35 18.99
C ASP A 20 5.95 -12.40 17.97
N GLY A 21 6.70 -13.48 17.78
CA GLY A 21 6.33 -14.63 16.95
C GLY A 21 5.70 -14.23 15.60
N ASN A 22 4.52 -14.77 15.31
CA ASN A 22 3.81 -14.52 14.04
C ASN A 22 3.45 -13.05 13.81
N GLY A 23 3.32 -12.22 14.84
CA GLY A 23 3.11 -10.78 14.72
C GLY A 23 4.32 -10.09 14.10
N VAL A 24 5.51 -10.44 14.55
CA VAL A 24 6.78 -9.95 13.97
C VAL A 24 6.97 -10.48 12.54
N TYR A 25 6.65 -11.75 12.32
CA TYR A 25 6.74 -12.34 10.96
C TYR A 25 5.79 -11.68 9.97
N GLY A 26 4.61 -11.24 10.43
CA GLY A 26 3.70 -10.43 9.62
C GLY A 26 4.31 -9.11 9.16
N GLY A 27 4.96 -8.38 10.06
CA GLY A 27 5.69 -7.15 9.72
C GLY A 27 6.81 -7.39 8.70
N ARG A 28 7.63 -8.42 8.92
CA ARG A 28 8.67 -8.86 7.97
C ARG A 28 8.09 -9.17 6.60
N PHE A 29 7.02 -9.97 6.58
CA PHE A 29 6.37 -10.42 5.34
C PHE A 29 5.82 -9.25 4.52
N VAL A 30 5.08 -8.34 5.13
CA VAL A 30 4.49 -7.18 4.43
C VAL A 30 5.57 -6.25 3.90
N ALA A 31 6.60 -5.93 4.69
CA ALA A 31 7.70 -5.10 4.25
C ALA A 31 8.47 -5.73 3.08
N ALA A 32 8.69 -7.05 3.14
CA ALA A 32 9.30 -7.80 2.05
C ALA A 32 8.43 -7.79 0.78
N CYS A 33 7.09 -7.94 0.92
CA CYS A 33 6.17 -7.82 -0.21
C CYS A 33 6.27 -6.45 -0.88
N ILE A 34 6.25 -5.35 -0.11
CA ILE A 34 6.36 -3.99 -0.65
C ILE A 34 7.69 -3.81 -1.38
N SER A 35 8.79 -4.22 -0.77
CA SER A 35 10.11 -4.10 -1.39
C SER A 35 10.26 -4.94 -2.67
N ALA A 36 9.77 -6.18 -2.65
CA ALA A 36 9.78 -7.07 -3.82
C ALA A 36 8.88 -6.55 -4.95
N ALA A 37 7.77 -5.91 -4.62
CA ALA A 37 6.81 -5.40 -5.61
C ALA A 37 7.43 -4.39 -6.60
N PHE A 38 8.50 -3.70 -6.24
CA PHE A 38 9.22 -2.79 -7.15
C PHE A 38 9.88 -3.49 -8.35
N THR A 39 10.23 -4.77 -8.21
CA THR A 39 11.02 -5.50 -9.22
C THR A 39 10.35 -6.79 -9.69
N ALA A 40 9.36 -7.28 -8.96
CA ALA A 40 8.66 -8.52 -9.28
C ALA A 40 7.83 -8.38 -10.56
N LYS A 41 7.76 -9.47 -11.32
CA LYS A 41 6.94 -9.59 -12.54
C LYS A 41 5.62 -10.32 -12.29
N SER A 42 5.46 -10.90 -11.11
CA SER A 42 4.26 -11.64 -10.73
C SER A 42 4.02 -11.61 -9.23
N VAL A 43 2.77 -11.78 -8.82
CA VAL A 43 2.38 -11.95 -7.41
C VAL A 43 3.12 -13.15 -6.78
N GLY A 44 3.33 -14.22 -7.56
CA GLY A 44 4.08 -15.40 -7.08
C GLY A 44 5.53 -15.10 -6.72
N GLU A 45 6.18 -14.15 -7.42
CA GLU A 45 7.53 -13.70 -7.06
C GLU A 45 7.51 -12.89 -5.77
N ILE A 46 6.54 -11.99 -5.59
CA ILE A 46 6.37 -11.22 -4.35
C ILE A 46 6.20 -12.16 -3.16
N LEU A 47 5.27 -13.11 -3.25
CA LEU A 47 5.00 -14.06 -2.17
C LEU A 47 6.20 -14.95 -1.85
N ARG A 48 6.96 -15.37 -2.86
CA ARG A 48 8.18 -16.16 -2.67
C ARG A 48 9.27 -15.37 -1.95
N ALA A 49 9.49 -14.12 -2.35
CA ALA A 49 10.44 -13.23 -1.69
C ALA A 49 10.05 -13.01 -0.22
N ALA A 50 8.79 -12.72 0.05
CA ALA A 50 8.30 -12.50 1.41
C ALA A 50 8.41 -13.75 2.28
N LEU A 51 8.04 -14.94 1.77
CA LEU A 51 8.17 -16.21 2.48
C LEU A 51 9.62 -16.52 2.87
N SER A 52 10.60 -16.12 2.07
CA SER A 52 12.01 -16.37 2.38
C SER A 52 12.54 -15.54 3.56
N THR A 53 11.79 -14.54 4.02
CA THR A 53 12.18 -13.65 5.13
C THR A 53 11.64 -14.07 6.49
N ILE A 54 10.82 -15.10 6.56
CA ILE A 54 10.20 -15.60 7.80
C ILE A 54 10.54 -17.08 8.02
N PRO A 55 10.49 -17.56 9.27
CA PRO A 55 10.78 -18.98 9.55
C PRO A 55 9.82 -19.91 8.82
N GLU A 56 10.37 -20.91 8.17
CA GLU A 56 9.60 -21.88 7.36
C GLU A 56 8.53 -22.62 8.15
N GLU A 57 8.84 -22.93 9.42
CA GLU A 57 7.97 -23.64 10.35
C GLU A 57 6.96 -22.75 11.08
N SER A 58 6.98 -21.44 10.86
CA SER A 58 5.99 -20.54 11.47
C SER A 58 4.58 -20.83 10.94
N ASP A 59 3.57 -20.53 11.75
CA ASP A 59 2.17 -20.69 11.32
C ASP A 59 1.84 -19.76 10.15
N TYR A 60 2.47 -18.59 10.12
CA TYR A 60 2.34 -17.65 9.01
C TYR A 60 2.84 -18.27 7.68
N ALA A 61 4.03 -18.88 7.69
CA ALA A 61 4.57 -19.53 6.50
C ALA A 61 3.75 -20.75 6.08
N LYS A 62 3.35 -21.59 7.04
CA LYS A 62 2.50 -22.76 6.79
C LYS A 62 1.17 -22.37 6.17
N MET A 63 0.49 -21.39 6.75
CA MET A 63 -0.75 -20.84 6.21
C MET A 63 -0.58 -20.32 4.79
N THR A 64 0.46 -19.52 4.54
CA THR A 64 0.71 -18.96 3.20
C THR A 64 0.99 -20.07 2.17
N LYS A 65 1.79 -21.08 2.51
CA LYS A 65 2.08 -22.23 1.64
C LYS A 65 0.82 -23.03 1.32
N GLU A 66 -0.08 -23.20 2.27
CA GLU A 66 -1.34 -23.91 2.10
C GLU A 66 -2.28 -23.20 1.12
N LEU A 67 -2.43 -21.89 1.25
CA LEU A 67 -3.23 -21.10 0.30
C LEU A 67 -2.63 -21.09 -1.11
N LEU A 68 -1.30 -21.02 -1.21
CA LEU A 68 -0.58 -21.18 -2.48
C LEU A 68 -0.83 -22.56 -3.10
N ARG A 69 -0.89 -23.63 -2.31
CA ARG A 69 -1.20 -24.99 -2.78
C ARG A 69 -2.62 -25.04 -3.36
N ILE A 70 -3.62 -24.56 -2.61
CA ILE A 70 -5.03 -24.52 -3.08
C ILE A 70 -5.12 -23.77 -4.42
N TYR A 71 -4.49 -22.61 -4.52
CA TYR A 71 -4.48 -21.83 -5.75
C TYR A 71 -3.85 -22.56 -6.93
N ARG A 72 -2.68 -23.21 -6.73
CA ARG A 72 -1.96 -23.96 -7.77
C ARG A 72 -2.69 -25.22 -8.23
N GLU A 73 -3.47 -25.83 -7.37
CA GLU A 73 -4.33 -26.98 -7.67
C GLU A 73 -5.64 -26.56 -8.39
N GLY A 74 -5.80 -25.28 -8.70
CA GLY A 74 -6.96 -24.76 -9.43
C GLY A 74 -8.18 -24.47 -8.55
N GLY A 75 -8.01 -24.44 -7.23
CA GLY A 75 -9.09 -24.07 -6.31
C GLY A 75 -9.59 -22.65 -6.57
N THR A 76 -10.89 -22.45 -6.46
CA THR A 76 -11.56 -21.15 -6.62
C THR A 76 -11.33 -20.24 -5.42
N GLN A 77 -11.56 -18.92 -5.58
CA GLN A 77 -11.54 -17.97 -4.47
C GLN A 77 -12.52 -18.38 -3.35
N ALA A 78 -13.71 -18.84 -3.72
CA ALA A 78 -14.73 -19.26 -2.74
C ALA A 78 -14.28 -20.48 -1.92
N GLU A 79 -13.64 -21.46 -2.55
CA GLU A 79 -13.09 -22.63 -1.87
C GLU A 79 -11.92 -22.24 -0.96
N CYS A 80 -11.03 -21.36 -1.43
CA CYS A 80 -9.95 -20.83 -0.62
C CYS A 80 -10.49 -20.07 0.60
N PHE A 81 -11.49 -19.22 0.43
CA PHE A 81 -12.13 -18.51 1.53
C PHE A 81 -12.86 -19.46 2.51
N ALA A 82 -13.55 -20.48 2.01
CA ALA A 82 -14.17 -21.50 2.84
C ALA A 82 -13.11 -22.26 3.67
N TYR A 83 -11.96 -22.57 3.07
CA TYR A 83 -10.83 -23.16 3.77
C TYR A 83 -10.29 -22.24 4.88
N ILE A 84 -10.10 -20.94 4.61
CA ILE A 84 -9.67 -19.94 5.61
C ILE A 84 -10.67 -19.93 6.78
N ARG A 85 -11.96 -19.85 6.49
CA ARG A 85 -13.01 -19.83 7.50
C ARG A 85 -13.05 -21.09 8.36
N LYS A 86 -12.75 -22.23 7.79
CA LYS A 86 -12.72 -23.51 8.50
C LYS A 86 -11.47 -23.67 9.36
N ARG A 87 -10.31 -23.15 8.91
CA ARG A 87 -9.01 -23.49 9.50
C ARG A 87 -8.38 -22.33 10.29
N TYR A 88 -8.69 -21.09 9.93
CA TYR A 88 -8.01 -19.89 10.44
C TYR A 88 -9.01 -18.81 10.86
N TRP A 89 -10.14 -19.18 11.48
CA TRP A 89 -11.16 -18.21 11.84
C TRP A 89 -11.21 -17.95 13.35
N LYS A 90 -12.23 -17.22 13.80
CA LYS A 90 -12.38 -16.68 15.18
C LYS A 90 -12.37 -17.74 16.27
N GLU A 91 -12.82 -18.93 15.98
CA GLU A 91 -12.89 -20.03 16.93
C GLU A 91 -11.49 -20.50 17.38
N ASP A 92 -10.53 -20.50 16.44
CA ASP A 92 -9.16 -20.92 16.67
C ASP A 92 -8.22 -19.74 16.97
N PHE A 93 -8.59 -18.53 16.48
CA PHE A 93 -7.79 -17.32 16.58
C PHE A 93 -8.65 -16.19 17.14
N GLY A 94 -8.55 -15.94 18.42
CA GLY A 94 -9.37 -14.96 19.15
C GLY A 94 -9.24 -13.52 18.63
N GLY A 95 -10.35 -12.77 18.69
CA GLY A 95 -10.40 -11.36 18.29
C GLY A 95 -10.53 -11.11 16.78
N ASN A 96 -10.64 -9.83 16.40
CA ASN A 96 -10.81 -9.43 15.00
C ASN A 96 -9.50 -9.08 14.30
N CYS A 97 -8.42 -8.88 15.07
CA CYS A 97 -7.13 -8.39 14.56
C CYS A 97 -6.02 -9.44 14.63
N HIS A 98 -6.35 -10.73 14.82
CA HIS A 98 -5.32 -11.76 14.87
C HIS A 98 -4.59 -11.88 13.53
N ILE A 99 -3.25 -11.92 13.59
CA ILE A 99 -2.41 -11.84 12.40
C ILE A 99 -2.65 -12.95 11.38
N ILE A 100 -2.91 -14.20 11.82
CA ILE A 100 -3.03 -15.35 10.92
C ILE A 100 -4.26 -15.28 10.02
N PRO A 101 -5.52 -15.09 10.51
CA PRO A 101 -6.67 -14.94 9.63
C PRO A 101 -6.58 -13.69 8.74
N ASN A 102 -6.07 -12.59 9.24
CA ASN A 102 -5.89 -11.37 8.45
C ASN A 102 -4.86 -11.57 7.33
N ALA A 103 -3.72 -12.17 7.63
CA ALA A 103 -2.73 -12.55 6.62
C ALA A 103 -3.29 -13.54 5.59
N ALA A 104 -4.11 -14.50 6.02
CA ALA A 104 -4.74 -15.45 5.11
C ALA A 104 -5.66 -14.75 4.09
N ILE A 105 -6.46 -13.77 4.54
CA ILE A 105 -7.28 -12.94 3.66
C ILE A 105 -6.40 -12.15 2.68
N MET A 106 -5.32 -11.53 3.17
CA MET A 106 -4.40 -10.79 2.31
C MET A 106 -3.77 -11.69 1.24
N VAL A 107 -3.23 -12.85 1.62
CA VAL A 107 -2.62 -13.81 0.68
C VAL A 107 -3.65 -14.30 -0.35
N MET A 108 -4.86 -14.64 0.08
CA MET A 108 -5.95 -15.01 -0.84
C MET A 108 -6.24 -13.86 -1.82
N ALA A 109 -6.38 -12.63 -1.32
CA ALA A 109 -6.64 -11.47 -2.19
C ALA A 109 -5.52 -11.22 -3.20
N MET A 110 -4.26 -11.40 -2.81
CA MET A 110 -3.12 -11.34 -3.72
C MET A 110 -3.19 -12.39 -4.82
N LEU A 111 -3.54 -13.64 -4.48
CA LEU A 111 -3.59 -14.75 -5.43
C LEU A 111 -4.73 -14.61 -6.44
N TYR A 112 -5.93 -14.25 -5.98
CA TYR A 112 -7.14 -14.18 -6.83
C TYR A 112 -7.42 -12.79 -7.40
N GLY A 113 -6.61 -11.79 -7.03
CA GLY A 113 -6.68 -10.43 -7.56
C GLY A 113 -6.12 -10.28 -8.98
N GLU A 114 -5.46 -11.33 -9.51
CA GLU A 114 -4.94 -11.38 -10.89
C GLU A 114 -3.99 -10.22 -11.24
N GLY A 115 -3.24 -9.72 -10.26
CA GLY A 115 -2.36 -8.57 -10.44
C GLY A 115 -3.09 -7.23 -10.62
N ASN A 116 -4.40 -7.19 -10.37
CA ASN A 116 -5.21 -5.98 -10.50
C ASN A 116 -5.42 -5.30 -9.14
N PHE A 117 -5.07 -4.03 -9.05
CA PHE A 117 -5.17 -3.23 -7.82
C PHE A 117 -6.57 -3.29 -7.21
N GLU A 118 -7.57 -2.87 -7.96
CA GLU A 118 -8.94 -2.77 -7.46
C GLU A 118 -9.54 -4.14 -7.10
N LYS A 119 -9.33 -5.15 -7.94
CA LYS A 119 -9.85 -6.50 -7.69
C LYS A 119 -9.27 -7.07 -6.39
N THR A 120 -7.97 -6.88 -6.16
CA THR A 120 -7.29 -7.33 -4.94
C THR A 120 -7.87 -6.66 -3.70
N LEU A 121 -8.03 -5.34 -3.71
CA LEU A 121 -8.60 -4.61 -2.58
C LEU A 121 -10.06 -5.01 -2.30
N LYS A 122 -10.87 -5.20 -3.34
CA LYS A 122 -12.25 -5.65 -3.20
C LYS A 122 -12.36 -7.04 -2.58
N ILE A 123 -11.54 -7.99 -3.01
CA ILE A 123 -11.52 -9.35 -2.43
C ILE A 123 -11.23 -9.26 -0.93
N ALA A 124 -10.21 -8.52 -0.52
CA ALA A 124 -9.89 -8.38 0.89
C ALA A 124 -11.01 -7.69 1.69
N ASN A 125 -11.55 -6.59 1.17
CA ASN A 125 -12.59 -5.83 1.85
C ASN A 125 -13.88 -6.65 2.06
N TYR A 126 -14.32 -7.38 1.04
CA TYR A 126 -15.53 -8.22 1.15
C TYR A 126 -15.33 -9.48 1.99
N SER A 127 -14.10 -9.88 2.27
CA SER A 127 -13.79 -11.04 3.11
C SER A 127 -13.99 -10.78 4.60
N GLY A 128 -14.05 -9.54 5.03
CA GLY A 128 -14.26 -9.16 6.44
C GLY A 128 -12.97 -9.22 7.27
N PHE A 129 -13.12 -9.42 8.59
CA PHE A 129 -12.07 -9.27 9.60
C PHE A 129 -11.61 -7.82 9.73
N ASP A 130 -10.30 -7.59 9.82
CA ASP A 130 -9.67 -6.27 9.93
C ASP A 130 -9.48 -5.65 8.53
N THR A 131 -10.58 -5.17 7.96
CA THR A 131 -10.64 -4.80 6.55
C THR A 131 -9.75 -3.60 6.21
N ASP A 132 -9.67 -2.61 7.09
CA ASP A 132 -8.86 -1.41 6.90
C ASP A 132 -7.37 -1.73 6.88
N CYS A 133 -6.86 -2.50 7.85
CA CYS A 133 -5.48 -2.94 7.88
C CYS A 133 -5.14 -3.82 6.68
N ASN A 134 -6.00 -4.80 6.35
CA ASN A 134 -5.77 -5.70 5.22
C ASN A 134 -5.74 -4.95 3.89
N VAL A 135 -6.71 -4.06 3.65
CA VAL A 135 -6.77 -3.26 2.42
C VAL A 135 -5.65 -2.22 2.37
N GLY A 136 -5.26 -1.63 3.51
CA GLY A 136 -4.13 -0.71 3.59
C GLY A 136 -2.80 -1.36 3.19
N ASN A 137 -2.51 -2.54 3.73
CA ASN A 137 -1.32 -3.32 3.37
C ASN A 137 -1.31 -3.72 1.88
N LEU A 138 -2.45 -4.22 1.38
CA LEU A 138 -2.59 -4.58 -0.04
C LEU A 138 -2.51 -3.37 -0.95
N GLY A 139 -3.08 -2.23 -0.54
CA GLY A 139 -2.96 -0.96 -1.25
C GLY A 139 -1.51 -0.51 -1.42
N ALA A 140 -0.70 -0.66 -0.37
CA ALA A 140 0.73 -0.36 -0.44
C ALA A 140 1.46 -1.33 -1.38
N ILE A 141 1.25 -2.65 -1.25
CA ILE A 141 1.91 -3.65 -2.10
C ILE A 141 1.50 -3.50 -3.57
N PHE A 142 0.20 -3.42 -3.85
CA PHE A 142 -0.31 -3.37 -5.22
C PHE A 142 -0.20 -1.98 -5.85
N GLY A 143 -0.17 -0.91 -5.05
CA GLY A 143 0.17 0.43 -5.52
C GLY A 143 1.57 0.49 -6.12
N VAL A 144 2.53 -0.19 -5.48
CA VAL A 144 3.89 -0.35 -6.01
C VAL A 144 3.91 -1.30 -7.21
N PHE A 145 3.29 -2.48 -7.09
CA PHE A 145 3.33 -3.52 -8.12
C PHE A 145 2.66 -3.09 -9.43
N CYS A 146 1.49 -2.47 -9.34
CA CYS A 146 0.72 -2.06 -10.53
C CYS A 146 1.12 -0.68 -11.08
N GLY A 147 1.73 0.17 -10.24
CA GLY A 147 2.04 1.56 -10.58
C GLY A 147 0.83 2.50 -10.56
N LEU A 148 1.12 3.79 -10.54
CA LEU A 148 0.12 4.86 -10.38
C LEU A 148 -0.96 4.84 -11.48
N ASP A 149 -0.58 4.57 -12.73
CA ASP A 149 -1.49 4.56 -13.87
C ASP A 149 -2.57 3.47 -13.79
N SER A 150 -2.36 2.46 -12.95
CA SER A 150 -3.31 1.37 -12.70
C SER A 150 -4.31 1.68 -11.59
N ILE A 151 -4.12 2.78 -10.88
CA ILE A 151 -5.00 3.21 -9.79
C ILE A 151 -6.06 4.14 -10.36
N GLY A 152 -7.30 3.65 -10.45
CA GLY A 152 -8.41 4.43 -11.01
C GLY A 152 -8.73 5.70 -10.20
N GLU A 153 -9.22 6.73 -10.89
CA GLU A 153 -9.57 8.04 -10.34
C GLU A 153 -10.50 7.97 -9.12
N LYS A 154 -11.40 6.99 -9.07
CA LYS A 154 -12.29 6.77 -7.92
C LYS A 154 -11.57 6.48 -6.59
N TRP A 155 -10.32 5.99 -6.66
CA TRP A 155 -9.46 5.77 -5.50
C TRP A 155 -8.63 7.00 -5.16
N LEU A 156 -8.16 7.72 -6.19
CA LEU A 156 -7.30 8.90 -6.03
C LEU A 156 -8.10 10.14 -5.61
N ARG A 157 -9.25 10.37 -6.23
CA ARG A 157 -10.06 11.58 -6.02
C ARG A 157 -10.51 11.79 -4.56
N PRO A 158 -11.02 10.78 -3.81
CA PRO A 158 -11.37 10.97 -2.41
C PRO A 158 -10.18 11.31 -1.51
N VAL A 159 -9.02 10.72 -1.78
CA VAL A 159 -7.77 10.96 -1.04
C VAL A 159 -7.22 12.36 -1.35
N ASN A 160 -7.31 12.77 -2.62
CA ASN A 160 -6.92 14.10 -3.11
C ASN A 160 -5.51 14.50 -2.67
N ASP A 161 -4.54 13.61 -2.88
CA ASP A 161 -3.12 13.78 -2.54
C ASP A 161 -2.83 14.17 -1.08
N THR A 162 -3.76 13.96 -0.16
CA THR A 162 -3.62 14.42 1.21
C THR A 162 -3.47 13.23 2.17
N THR A 163 -2.42 13.26 2.98
CA THR A 163 -2.25 12.31 4.09
C THR A 163 -2.34 13.06 5.42
N LEU A 164 -3.22 12.55 6.29
CA LEU A 164 -3.40 13.02 7.66
C LEU A 164 -3.03 11.89 8.61
N CYS A 165 -2.02 12.10 9.42
CA CYS A 165 -1.58 11.13 10.41
C CYS A 165 -1.74 11.68 11.81
N SER A 166 -1.63 10.81 12.82
CA SER A 166 -1.67 11.18 14.23
C SER A 166 -0.44 10.59 14.91
N SER A 167 0.57 11.42 15.11
CA SER A 167 1.81 11.01 15.78
C SER A 167 2.45 12.20 16.52
N VAL A 168 3.54 11.93 17.19
CA VAL A 168 4.34 12.97 17.90
C VAL A 168 5.07 13.93 16.97
N LEU A 169 5.00 13.73 15.64
CA LEU A 169 5.72 14.53 14.67
C LEU A 169 5.08 15.91 14.36
N GLY A 170 4.00 16.28 15.05
CA GLY A 170 3.38 17.59 14.90
C GLY A 170 2.93 17.90 13.47
N ALA A 171 3.38 19.02 12.91
CA ALA A 171 3.02 19.46 11.56
C ALA A 171 3.41 18.45 10.45
N SER A 172 4.40 17.60 10.67
CA SER A 172 4.79 16.54 9.72
C SER A 172 3.76 15.42 9.60
N ASN A 173 2.69 15.42 10.42
CA ASN A 173 1.55 14.52 10.23
C ASN A 173 0.62 14.93 9.07
N ILE A 174 0.82 16.11 8.51
CA ILE A 174 -0.01 16.66 7.44
C ILE A 174 0.89 16.91 6.25
N VAL A 175 0.83 16.02 5.27
CA VAL A 175 1.64 16.10 4.07
C VAL A 175 0.81 15.81 2.82
N ASP A 176 1.22 16.37 1.69
CA ASP A 176 0.75 15.90 0.40
C ASP A 176 1.53 14.65 -0.05
N ILE A 177 0.85 13.76 -0.75
CA ILE A 177 1.42 12.47 -1.17
C ILE A 177 2.58 12.64 -2.15
N PRO A 178 2.52 13.52 -3.17
CA PRO A 178 3.64 13.77 -4.08
C PRO A 178 4.93 14.17 -3.35
N THR A 179 4.85 15.15 -2.45
CA THR A 179 6.02 15.59 -1.67
C THR A 179 6.55 14.46 -0.78
N PHE A 180 5.66 13.71 -0.13
CA PHE A 180 6.07 12.58 0.70
C PHE A 180 6.77 11.48 -0.13
N ALA A 181 6.23 11.14 -1.30
CA ALA A 181 6.84 10.17 -2.20
C ALA A 181 8.24 10.59 -2.66
N LYS A 182 8.44 11.88 -3.00
CA LYS A 182 9.75 12.42 -3.36
C LYS A 182 10.75 12.34 -2.20
N ARG A 183 10.33 12.69 -1.00
CA ARG A 183 11.17 12.59 0.21
C ARG A 183 11.61 11.14 0.49
N LEU A 184 10.69 10.16 0.32
CA LEU A 184 11.03 8.75 0.45
C LEU A 184 12.02 8.30 -0.63
N ALA A 185 11.82 8.71 -1.87
CA ALA A 185 12.74 8.39 -2.97
C ALA A 185 14.12 9.03 -2.76
N ALA A 186 14.17 10.29 -2.34
CA ALA A 186 15.43 10.97 -2.02
C ALA A 186 16.19 10.24 -0.91
N LYS A 187 15.47 9.80 0.13
CA LYS A 187 16.08 9.02 1.22
C LYS A 187 16.57 7.65 0.77
N ALA A 188 15.85 6.99 -0.13
CA ALA A 188 16.29 5.72 -0.70
C ALA A 188 17.57 5.87 -1.52
N VAL A 189 17.69 6.94 -2.32
CA VAL A 189 18.92 7.28 -3.07
C VAL A 189 20.08 7.54 -2.13
N GLU A 190 19.87 8.34 -1.09
CA GLU A 190 20.90 8.61 -0.07
C GLU A 190 21.41 7.31 0.58
N LEU A 191 20.50 6.40 0.93
CA LEU A 191 20.85 5.14 1.59
C LEU A 191 21.53 4.13 0.66
N SER A 192 21.17 4.10 -0.63
CA SER A 192 21.79 3.21 -1.62
C SER A 192 23.16 3.70 -2.07
N GLY A 193 23.42 5.01 -1.98
CA GLY A 193 24.61 5.64 -2.57
C GLY A 193 24.61 5.66 -4.11
N GLU A 194 23.50 5.24 -4.74
CA GLU A 194 23.36 5.23 -6.20
C GLU A 194 22.97 6.61 -6.74
N LYS A 195 23.34 6.86 -8.02
CA LYS A 195 22.91 8.07 -8.70
C LYS A 195 21.43 7.94 -9.09
N TYR A 196 20.64 8.96 -8.77
CA TYR A 196 19.27 9.02 -9.24
C TYR A 196 19.21 9.40 -10.73
N GLU A 197 18.56 8.58 -11.52
CA GLU A 197 18.35 8.78 -12.97
C GLU A 197 16.87 8.86 -13.35
N GLY A 198 16.00 9.06 -12.36
CA GLY A 198 14.56 9.17 -12.56
C GLY A 198 14.15 10.53 -13.15
N ARG A 199 12.95 10.57 -13.72
CA ARG A 199 12.38 11.76 -14.41
C ARG A 199 11.87 12.86 -13.47
N TYR A 200 11.68 12.55 -12.19
CA TYR A 200 11.12 13.51 -11.23
C TYR A 200 12.21 14.15 -10.40
N GLU A 201 12.13 15.45 -10.18
CA GLU A 201 13.02 16.14 -9.26
C GLU A 201 12.69 15.71 -7.80
N LEU A 202 13.70 15.20 -7.07
CA LEU A 202 13.51 14.71 -5.70
C LEU A 202 13.67 15.81 -4.64
N ASN A 203 14.37 16.87 -4.93
CA ASN A 203 14.66 17.99 -4.01
C ASN A 203 13.52 19.01 -4.00
N ALA A 204 12.28 18.54 -3.83
CA ALA A 204 11.14 19.44 -3.68
C ALA A 204 11.30 20.30 -2.42
N LYS A 205 11.22 21.61 -2.59
CA LYS A 205 11.11 22.55 -1.47
C LYS A 205 9.73 22.40 -0.84
N ASP A 206 9.61 22.79 0.43
CA ASP A 206 8.42 22.55 1.24
C ASP A 206 7.12 23.20 0.73
N MET A 207 7.17 24.04 -0.28
CA MET A 207 6.01 24.76 -0.83
C MET A 207 5.91 24.67 -2.35
N ASP A 208 6.65 23.78 -2.99
CA ASP A 208 6.58 23.65 -4.43
C ASP A 208 5.41 22.77 -4.85
N PHE A 209 4.56 23.28 -5.71
CA PHE A 209 3.50 22.53 -6.36
C PHE A 209 4.05 21.94 -7.65
N ASP A 210 4.32 20.63 -7.62
CA ASP A 210 4.83 19.90 -8.76
C ASP A 210 3.76 18.95 -9.31
N PHE A 211 3.12 19.34 -10.37
CA PHE A 211 2.11 18.56 -11.07
C PHE A 211 2.71 17.55 -12.07
N ALA A 212 4.01 17.23 -11.96
CA ALA A 212 4.66 16.24 -12.81
C ALA A 212 4.16 14.81 -12.59
N PHE A 213 3.63 14.52 -11.39
CA PHE A 213 2.97 13.23 -11.16
C PHE A 213 1.62 13.16 -11.87
N PRO A 214 1.35 12.08 -12.64
CA PRO A 214 0.05 11.91 -13.31
C PRO A 214 -1.12 12.00 -12.31
N GLN A 215 -2.17 12.72 -12.70
CA GLN A 215 -3.41 12.91 -11.92
C GLN A 215 -3.24 13.66 -10.59
N SER A 216 -2.04 14.11 -10.23
CA SER A 216 -1.81 14.88 -9.01
C SER A 216 -2.52 16.23 -9.05
N THR A 217 -3.22 16.56 -7.96
CA THR A 217 -3.83 17.86 -7.72
C THR A 217 -3.16 18.63 -6.59
N HIS A 218 -2.18 18.03 -5.90
CA HIS A 218 -1.57 18.57 -4.67
C HIS A 218 -2.58 19.05 -3.63
N GLY A 219 -3.72 18.40 -3.51
CA GLY A 219 -4.77 18.78 -2.58
C GLY A 219 -5.64 19.96 -3.02
N PHE A 220 -5.43 20.51 -4.21
CA PHE A 220 -6.36 21.50 -4.76
C PHE A 220 -7.74 20.90 -4.98
N ARG A 221 -8.76 21.69 -4.69
CA ARG A 221 -10.17 21.34 -4.91
C ARG A 221 -10.90 22.47 -5.58
N SER A 222 -11.88 22.14 -6.42
CA SER A 222 -12.84 23.08 -6.96
C SER A 222 -14.24 22.76 -6.43
N LYS A 223 -15.00 23.76 -6.03
CA LYS A 223 -16.40 23.60 -5.61
C LYS A 223 -17.33 23.44 -6.82
N THR A 224 -17.02 24.08 -7.91
CA THR A 224 -17.93 24.26 -9.05
C THR A 224 -17.36 23.75 -10.36
N GLY A 225 -16.05 23.60 -10.45
CA GLY A 225 -15.35 23.17 -11.66
C GLY A 225 -14.63 21.85 -11.52
N ILE A 226 -14.06 21.38 -12.60
CA ILE A 226 -13.24 20.20 -12.67
C ILE A 226 -11.78 20.64 -12.70
N LEU A 227 -10.95 20.00 -11.87
CA LEU A 227 -9.50 20.15 -11.90
C LEU A 227 -8.90 18.97 -12.65
N GLU A 228 -8.05 19.25 -13.60
CA GLU A 228 -7.33 18.25 -14.39
C GLU A 228 -5.84 18.52 -14.35
N ASN A 229 -5.05 17.48 -14.09
CA ASN A 229 -3.62 17.52 -14.27
C ASN A 229 -3.31 17.30 -15.76
N VAL A 230 -2.76 18.29 -16.41
CA VAL A 230 -2.45 18.24 -17.85
C VAL A 230 -1.03 18.75 -18.10
N GLY A 231 -0.18 17.84 -18.56
CA GLY A 231 1.18 18.19 -18.99
C GLY A 231 2.07 18.82 -17.90
N GLY A 232 1.89 18.40 -16.65
CA GLY A 232 2.65 18.95 -15.52
C GLY A 232 2.11 20.26 -14.96
N GLY A 233 0.89 20.64 -15.35
CA GLY A 233 0.16 21.79 -14.83
C GLY A 233 -1.25 21.42 -14.38
N LEU A 234 -1.85 22.27 -13.55
CA LEU A 234 -3.23 22.12 -13.13
C LEU A 234 -4.13 22.98 -13.99
N ARG A 235 -5.03 22.35 -14.74
CA ARG A 235 -6.06 23.02 -15.52
C ARG A 235 -7.35 23.10 -14.72
N LEU A 236 -7.92 24.30 -14.65
CA LEU A 236 -9.28 24.52 -14.18
C LEU A 236 -10.24 24.46 -15.36
N CYS A 237 -11.11 23.46 -15.38
CA CYS A 237 -12.16 23.28 -16.38
C CYS A 237 -13.49 23.69 -15.77
N ASP A 238 -14.06 24.82 -16.23
CA ASP A 238 -15.34 25.29 -15.72
C ASP A 238 -16.15 26.04 -16.81
N GLY A 239 -17.46 25.86 -16.76
CA GLY A 239 -18.42 26.62 -17.56
C GLY A 239 -19.00 27.87 -16.87
N GLY A 240 -18.45 28.28 -15.72
CA GLY A 240 -18.95 29.42 -14.93
C GLY A 240 -17.95 29.85 -13.85
N PRO A 241 -18.33 30.77 -12.98
CA PRO A 241 -17.48 31.21 -11.88
C PRO A 241 -17.21 30.05 -10.92
N SER A 242 -15.95 29.64 -10.85
CA SER A 242 -15.51 28.56 -9.96
C SER A 242 -14.63 29.10 -8.85
N GLU A 243 -14.85 28.58 -7.66
CA GLU A 243 -13.94 28.77 -6.54
C GLU A 243 -12.99 27.58 -6.46
N THR A 244 -11.71 27.85 -6.67
CA THR A 244 -10.64 26.87 -6.48
C THR A 244 -9.81 27.31 -5.30
N PHE A 245 -9.58 26.40 -4.37
CA PHE A 245 -8.78 26.70 -3.19
C PHE A 245 -7.86 25.54 -2.83
N ILE A 246 -6.72 25.90 -2.28
CA ILE A 246 -5.84 24.93 -1.64
C ILE A 246 -6.51 24.52 -0.34
N LYS A 247 -6.57 23.20 -0.08
CA LYS A 247 -6.92 22.70 1.22
C LYS A 247 -5.81 23.09 2.20
N THR A 248 -6.02 24.22 2.90
CA THR A 248 -5.08 24.61 3.96
C THR A 248 -5.27 23.71 5.15
N TYR A 249 -4.20 23.13 5.62
CA TYR A 249 -4.18 22.23 6.77
C TYR A 249 -4.49 22.92 8.10
N TYR A 250 -4.62 24.24 8.10
CA TYR A 250 -4.82 25.04 9.31
C TYR A 250 -6.26 25.53 9.51
N GLY A 251 -7.22 24.91 8.86
CA GLY A 251 -8.63 25.01 9.29
C GLY A 251 -9.25 26.41 9.27
N LYS A 252 -8.74 27.32 8.45
CA LYS A 252 -9.47 28.55 8.14
C LYS A 252 -9.88 28.47 6.68
N GLU A 253 -11.18 28.27 6.48
CA GLU A 253 -11.88 28.48 5.22
C GLU A 253 -11.71 29.91 4.73
#